data_f30697ca6afaadbd38aca289e571b0e4
#
_entry.id   f30697ca6afaadbd38aca289e571b0e4
#
_cell.length_a   1.000
_cell.length_b   1.000
_cell.length_c   1.000
_cell.angle_alpha   90.00
_cell.angle_beta   90.00
_cell.angle_gamma   90.00
#
_symmetry.space_group_name_H-M   'P 1'
#
loop_
_entity.id
_entity.type
_entity.pdbx_description
1 polymer ?
#
loop_
_entity_poly.entity_id
_entity_poly.type
_entity_poly.pdbx_seq_one_letter_code
_entity_poly.pdbx_strand_id
1 'polypeptide(L)'
;MAQQILNLDELASLEHRYQSQLPAAELMRRAGLVIADRVCQSLEPGKHVVFICGPGNNGGDGFAAARLLLDREYRVTVALIGCDKPKTEDALAMYNAYVNAGGAVISVPYNADKAEVVIDALFGTGMKKP
;
A
#
# COMPACT_ATOMS: atom_id res chain seq x y z
N MET A 1 1.32 -22.06 -6.29
CA MET A 1 1.20 -20.73 -6.88
C MET A 1 2.21 -19.81 -6.25
N ALA A 2 2.98 -19.16 -7.06
CA ALA A 2 4.04 -18.31 -6.57
C ALA A 2 3.49 -16.99 -6.04
N GLN A 3 4.09 -16.52 -4.99
CA GLN A 3 3.82 -15.23 -4.42
C GLN A 3 4.80 -14.21 -4.95
N GLN A 4 4.37 -12.98 -5.12
CA GLN A 4 5.26 -11.89 -5.46
C GLN A 4 5.29 -10.91 -4.31
N ILE A 5 6.47 -10.39 -4.02
CA ILE A 5 6.64 -9.34 -3.02
C ILE A 5 7.16 -8.12 -3.74
N LEU A 6 6.40 -7.05 -3.68
CA LEU A 6 6.77 -5.79 -4.31
C LEU A 6 7.27 -4.83 -3.25
N ASN A 7 8.38 -4.17 -3.54
CA ASN A 7 8.97 -3.21 -2.62
C ASN A 7 8.48 -1.82 -2.99
N LEU A 8 7.70 -1.22 -2.11
CA LEU A 8 7.13 0.09 -2.31
C LEU A 8 8.16 1.18 -2.42
N ASP A 9 9.28 1.03 -1.70
CA ASP A 9 10.32 2.03 -1.75
C ASP A 9 10.82 2.30 -3.15
N GLU A 10 11.01 1.25 -3.92
CA GLU A 10 11.54 1.42 -5.26
C GLU A 10 10.55 2.14 -6.15
N LEU A 11 9.27 1.79 -6.03
CA LEU A 11 8.24 2.41 -6.84
C LEU A 11 8.02 3.86 -6.42
N ALA A 12 7.94 4.10 -5.11
CA ALA A 12 7.68 5.43 -4.60
C ALA A 12 8.86 6.37 -4.85
N SER A 13 10.09 5.85 -4.82
CA SER A 13 11.26 6.67 -5.06
C SER A 13 11.30 7.21 -6.48
N LEU A 14 10.92 6.40 -7.44
CA LEU A 14 10.88 6.86 -8.82
C LEU A 14 9.86 7.98 -9.00
N GLU A 15 8.68 7.80 -8.43
CA GLU A 15 7.64 8.79 -8.52
C GLU A 15 8.06 10.08 -7.82
N HIS A 16 8.63 9.94 -6.65
CA HIS A 16 9.03 11.08 -5.83
C HIS A 16 10.10 11.92 -6.53
N ARG A 17 10.98 11.28 -7.25
CA ARG A 17 12.06 11.97 -7.93
C ARG A 17 11.52 13.02 -8.90
N TYR A 18 10.39 12.77 -9.51
CA TYR A 18 9.82 13.66 -10.51
C TYR A 18 8.68 14.52 -9.96
N GLN A 19 8.22 14.24 -8.77
CA GLN A 19 7.04 14.90 -8.23
C GLN A 19 7.33 15.61 -6.89
N SER A 20 8.59 15.90 -6.62
CA SER A 20 8.98 16.38 -5.30
C SER A 20 8.35 17.70 -4.90
N GLN A 21 7.84 18.48 -5.84
CA GLN A 21 7.22 19.77 -5.52
C GLN A 21 5.73 19.68 -5.23
N LEU A 22 5.16 18.50 -5.35
CA LEU A 22 3.73 18.35 -5.10
C LEU A 22 3.45 18.20 -3.61
N PRO A 23 2.25 18.56 -3.17
CA PRO A 23 1.86 18.30 -1.79
C PRO A 23 1.97 16.82 -1.46
N ALA A 24 2.22 16.52 -0.20
CA ALA A 24 2.44 15.14 0.23
C ALA A 24 1.23 14.24 -0.08
N ALA A 25 0.02 14.75 0.08
CA ALA A 25 -1.17 13.94 -0.20
C ALA A 25 -1.25 13.59 -1.68
N GLU A 26 -0.86 14.52 -2.55
CA GLU A 26 -0.88 14.26 -3.98
C GLU A 26 0.19 13.25 -4.36
N LEU A 27 1.38 13.37 -3.77
CA LEU A 27 2.44 12.39 -3.98
C LEU A 27 1.99 11.00 -3.56
N MET A 28 1.28 10.93 -2.44
CA MET A 28 0.79 9.66 -1.92
C MET A 28 -0.23 9.03 -2.86
N ARG A 29 -1.13 9.83 -3.42
CA ARG A 29 -2.10 9.32 -4.39
C ARG A 29 -1.40 8.80 -5.65
N ARG A 30 -0.37 9.53 -6.10
CA ARG A 30 0.36 9.11 -7.29
C ARG A 30 1.15 7.85 -7.04
N ALA A 31 1.76 7.73 -5.87
CA ALA A 31 2.45 6.52 -5.48
C ALA A 31 1.48 5.35 -5.45
N GLY A 32 0.29 5.57 -4.88
CA GLY A 32 -0.73 4.53 -4.84
C GLY A 32 -1.14 4.07 -6.24
N LEU A 33 -1.27 5.01 -7.17
CA LEU A 33 -1.63 4.68 -8.54
C LEU A 33 -0.55 3.84 -9.22
N VAL A 34 0.72 4.21 -9.01
CA VAL A 34 1.84 3.44 -9.59
C VAL A 34 1.81 2.01 -9.06
N ILE A 35 1.61 1.85 -7.75
CA ILE A 35 1.57 0.54 -7.14
C ILE A 35 0.39 -0.27 -7.66
N ALA A 36 -0.79 0.34 -7.71
CA ALA A 36 -1.98 -0.35 -8.19
C ALA A 36 -1.82 -0.78 -9.65
N ASP A 37 -1.26 0.09 -10.47
CA ASP A 37 -1.02 -0.24 -11.87
C ASP A 37 -0.05 -1.40 -12.00
N ARG A 38 0.98 -1.41 -11.16
CA ARG A 38 1.96 -2.49 -11.18
C ARG A 38 1.32 -3.82 -10.83
N VAL A 39 0.44 -3.83 -9.82
CA VAL A 39 -0.28 -5.04 -9.45
C VAL A 39 -1.15 -5.51 -10.61
N CYS A 40 -1.86 -4.58 -11.24
CA CYS A 40 -2.77 -4.93 -12.34
C CYS A 40 -2.02 -5.48 -13.54
N GLN A 41 -0.77 -5.10 -13.72
CA GLN A 41 0.05 -5.66 -14.80
C GLN A 41 0.42 -7.09 -14.54
N SER A 42 0.44 -7.51 -13.29
CA SER A 42 0.93 -8.82 -12.90
C SER A 42 -0.16 -9.78 -12.46
N LEU A 43 -1.35 -9.27 -12.14
CA LEU A 43 -2.34 -10.07 -11.45
C LEU A 43 -3.73 -9.67 -11.94
N GLU A 44 -4.56 -10.66 -12.19
CA GLU A 44 -5.92 -10.43 -12.64
C GLU A 44 -6.84 -10.02 -11.50
N PRO A 45 -7.93 -9.30 -11.80
CA PRO A 45 -8.91 -9.00 -10.77
C PRO A 45 -9.47 -10.26 -10.11
N GLY A 46 -9.95 -10.11 -8.91
CA GLY A 46 -10.46 -11.24 -8.11
C GLY A 46 -9.40 -11.90 -7.26
N LYS A 47 -8.14 -11.66 -7.54
CA LYS A 47 -7.05 -12.25 -6.78
C LYS A 47 -6.82 -11.47 -5.49
N HIS A 48 -6.13 -12.09 -4.56
CA HIS A 48 -5.95 -11.54 -3.22
C HIS A 48 -4.59 -10.86 -3.08
N VAL A 49 -4.63 -9.58 -2.71
CA VAL A 49 -3.44 -8.76 -2.51
C VAL A 49 -3.39 -8.37 -1.04
N VAL A 50 -2.25 -8.58 -0.41
CA VAL A 50 -2.04 -8.19 0.99
C VAL A 50 -1.02 -7.08 1.04
N PHE A 51 -1.36 -6.01 1.74
CA PHE A 51 -0.43 -4.92 2.01
C PHE A 51 0.00 -5.01 3.47
N ILE A 52 1.29 -4.81 3.72
CA ILE A 52 1.80 -4.71 5.07
C ILE A 52 2.21 -3.26 5.25
N CYS A 53 1.44 -2.52 6.02
CA CYS A 53 1.61 -1.07 6.15
C CYS A 53 2.11 -0.70 7.53
N GLY A 54 3.04 0.24 7.56
CA GLY A 54 3.49 0.85 8.79
C GLY A 54 2.72 2.13 9.10
N PRO A 55 3.11 2.85 10.15
CA PRO A 55 2.34 4.00 10.64
C PRO A 55 2.57 5.30 9.88
N GLY A 56 3.59 5.38 9.03
CA GLY A 56 3.97 6.62 8.39
C GLY A 56 3.45 6.75 6.98
N ASN A 57 4.05 7.66 6.23
CA ASN A 57 3.58 7.97 4.88
C ASN A 57 3.80 6.83 3.91
N ASN A 58 4.80 6.00 4.13
CA ASN A 58 4.99 4.84 3.25
C ASN A 58 3.79 3.90 3.36
N GLY A 59 3.28 3.71 4.57
CA GLY A 59 2.03 2.95 4.74
C GLY A 59 0.86 3.64 4.08
N GLY A 60 0.85 4.97 4.08
CA GLY A 60 -0.18 5.74 3.38
C GLY A 60 -0.20 5.47 1.89
N ASP A 61 0.98 5.32 1.27
CA ASP A 61 1.07 4.93 -0.14
C ASP A 61 0.39 3.59 -0.35
N GLY A 62 0.60 2.66 0.60
CA GLY A 62 -0.04 1.36 0.55
C GLY A 62 -1.55 1.44 0.67
N PHE A 63 -2.06 2.26 1.58
CA PHE A 63 -3.50 2.44 1.70
C PHE A 63 -4.10 3.07 0.46
N ALA A 64 -3.40 4.02 -0.16
CA ALA A 64 -3.88 4.64 -1.40
C ALA A 64 -4.00 3.59 -2.51
N ALA A 65 -2.99 2.73 -2.64
CA ALA A 65 -3.03 1.66 -3.63
C ALA A 65 -4.12 0.64 -3.31
N ALA A 66 -4.25 0.28 -2.05
CA ALA A 66 -5.26 -0.69 -1.63
C ALA A 66 -6.67 -0.20 -1.96
N ARG A 67 -6.92 1.09 -1.74
CA ARG A 67 -8.21 1.68 -2.07
C ARG A 67 -8.50 1.55 -3.56
N LEU A 68 -7.50 1.83 -4.40
CA LEU A 68 -7.69 1.72 -5.84
C LEU A 68 -7.96 0.28 -6.27
N LEU A 69 -7.26 -0.67 -5.64
CA LEU A 69 -7.45 -2.07 -6.00
C LEU A 69 -8.82 -2.58 -5.60
N LEU A 70 -9.40 -2.06 -4.52
CA LEU A 70 -10.78 -2.39 -4.21
C LEU A 70 -11.70 -1.98 -5.35
N ASP A 71 -11.50 -0.78 -5.89
CA ASP A 71 -12.32 -0.31 -7.01
C ASP A 71 -12.12 -1.16 -8.25
N ARG A 72 -10.95 -1.76 -8.39
CA ARG A 72 -10.63 -2.59 -9.54
C ARG A 72 -10.96 -4.07 -9.28
N GLU A 73 -11.71 -4.32 -8.21
CA GLU A 73 -12.29 -5.64 -7.92
C GLU A 73 -11.28 -6.70 -7.49
N TYR A 74 -10.21 -6.28 -6.86
CA TYR A 74 -9.29 -7.21 -6.21
C TYR A 74 -9.75 -7.44 -4.78
N ARG A 75 -9.40 -8.61 -4.24
CA ARG A 75 -9.56 -8.86 -2.82
C ARG A 75 -8.35 -8.26 -2.14
N VAL A 76 -8.58 -7.41 -1.14
CA VAL A 76 -7.48 -6.68 -0.51
C VAL A 76 -7.58 -6.82 1.00
N THR A 77 -6.45 -7.07 1.62
CA THR A 77 -6.32 -7.04 3.08
C THR A 77 -5.11 -6.19 3.40
N VAL A 78 -5.24 -5.30 4.37
CA VAL A 78 -4.11 -4.51 4.85
C VAL A 78 -3.81 -4.93 6.28
N ALA A 79 -2.56 -5.33 6.53
CA ALA A 79 -2.06 -5.58 7.87
C ALA A 79 -1.35 -4.32 8.33
N LEU A 80 -1.92 -3.64 9.33
CA LEU A 80 -1.35 -2.40 9.85
C LEU A 80 -0.52 -2.76 11.07
N ILE A 81 0.76 -2.53 10.97
CA ILE A 81 1.73 -3.00 11.95
C ILE A 81 2.25 -1.83 12.79
N GLY A 82 2.25 -2.01 14.09
CA GLY A 82 2.88 -1.07 14.99
C GLY A 82 2.01 0.10 15.43
N CYS A 83 0.76 0.09 15.05
CA CYS A 83 -0.15 1.18 15.44
C CYS A 83 -1.58 0.75 15.19
N ASP A 84 -2.52 1.46 15.81
CA ASP A 84 -3.95 1.24 15.57
C ASP A 84 -4.42 2.02 14.34
N LYS A 85 -3.80 3.15 14.10
CA LYS A 85 -4.11 4.00 12.95
C LYS A 85 -2.83 4.67 12.50
N PRO A 86 -2.76 5.06 11.22
CA PRO A 86 -1.59 5.81 10.75
C PRO A 86 -1.39 7.10 11.55
N LYS A 87 -0.14 7.51 11.65
CA LYS A 87 0.24 8.62 12.52
C LYS A 87 0.42 9.93 11.81
N THR A 88 0.45 9.94 10.49
CA THR A 88 0.54 11.19 9.75
C THR A 88 -0.82 11.54 9.20
N GLU A 89 -1.05 12.83 8.99
CA GLU A 89 -2.33 13.30 8.52
C GLU A 89 -2.68 12.71 7.15
N ASP A 90 -1.71 12.71 6.24
CA ASP A 90 -1.94 12.23 4.89
C ASP A 90 -2.19 10.73 4.86
N ALA A 91 -1.41 9.97 5.63
CA ALA A 91 -1.62 8.51 5.69
C ALA A 91 -2.96 8.17 6.31
N LEU A 92 -3.36 8.94 7.34
CA LEU A 92 -4.66 8.72 7.98
C LEU A 92 -5.79 8.97 6.99
N ALA A 93 -5.66 9.97 6.13
CA ALA A 93 -6.68 10.24 5.12
C ALA A 93 -6.83 9.07 4.15
N MET A 94 -5.71 8.46 3.75
CA MET A 94 -5.75 7.30 2.85
C MET A 94 -6.34 6.08 3.55
N TYR A 95 -5.97 5.90 4.83
CA TYR A 95 -6.54 4.83 5.65
C TYR A 95 -8.06 4.97 5.74
N ASN A 96 -8.53 6.17 6.03
CA ASN A 96 -9.97 6.40 6.15
C ASN A 96 -10.69 6.12 4.84
N ALA A 97 -10.11 6.55 3.73
CA ALA A 97 -10.71 6.31 2.43
C ALA A 97 -10.82 4.80 2.14
N TYR A 98 -9.78 4.06 2.50
CA TYR A 98 -9.76 2.62 2.30
C TYR A 98 -10.82 1.93 3.17
N VAL A 99 -10.87 2.28 4.45
CA VAL A 99 -11.83 1.66 5.37
C VAL A 99 -13.26 2.03 4.97
N ASN A 100 -13.48 3.27 4.59
CA ASN A 100 -14.82 3.71 4.18
C ASN A 100 -15.29 3.02 2.91
N ALA A 101 -14.36 2.56 2.10
CA ALA A 101 -14.70 1.80 0.89
C ALA A 101 -14.92 0.32 1.18
N GLY A 102 -14.89 -0.08 2.43
CA GLY A 102 -15.12 -1.48 2.82
C GLY A 102 -13.86 -2.31 2.92
N GLY A 103 -12.70 -1.69 2.93
CA GLY A 103 -11.44 -2.43 3.00
C GLY A 103 -11.19 -3.05 4.37
N ALA A 104 -10.59 -4.22 4.38
CA ALA A 104 -10.29 -4.95 5.60
C ALA A 104 -8.92 -4.55 6.13
N VAL A 105 -8.84 -4.27 7.44
CA VAL A 105 -7.58 -3.97 8.11
C VAL A 105 -7.43 -4.93 9.28
N ILE A 106 -6.27 -5.57 9.37
CA ILE A 106 -5.97 -6.44 10.49
C ILE A 106 -4.73 -5.91 11.20
N SER A 107 -4.61 -6.23 12.47
CA SER A 107 -3.51 -5.72 13.28
C SER A 107 -2.51 -6.79 13.67
N VAL A 108 -2.73 -8.02 13.24
CA VAL A 108 -1.85 -9.13 13.60
C VAL A 108 -1.22 -9.68 12.33
N PRO A 109 -0.15 -10.46 12.47
CA PRO A 109 0.49 -11.05 11.30
C PRO A 109 -0.52 -11.85 10.49
N TYR A 110 -0.45 -11.70 9.19
CA TYR A 110 -1.35 -12.35 8.26
C TYR A 110 -0.69 -13.61 7.73
N ASN A 111 -1.51 -14.64 7.52
CA ASN A 111 -1.00 -15.84 6.86
C ASN A 111 -0.89 -15.55 5.37
N ALA A 112 0.30 -15.17 4.94
CA ALA A 112 0.55 -14.73 3.58
C ALA A 112 0.40 -15.87 2.56
N ASP A 113 0.27 -17.09 3.00
CA ASP A 113 0.11 -18.22 2.08
C ASP A 113 -1.14 -18.10 1.22
N LYS A 114 -2.10 -17.30 1.66
CA LYS A 114 -3.35 -17.16 0.93
C LYS A 114 -3.37 -15.96 0.00
N ALA A 115 -2.29 -15.21 -0.06
CA ALA A 115 -2.21 -14.06 -0.93
C ALA A 115 -1.45 -14.40 -2.19
N GLU A 116 -1.86 -13.84 -3.31
CA GLU A 116 -1.08 -13.96 -4.54
C GLU A 116 0.05 -12.95 -4.59
N VAL A 117 -0.16 -11.79 -3.96
CA VAL A 117 0.86 -10.74 -3.93
C VAL A 117 0.88 -10.14 -2.53
N VAL A 118 2.07 -9.92 -2.00
CA VAL A 118 2.26 -9.21 -0.74
C VAL A 118 3.05 -7.95 -1.04
N ILE A 119 2.56 -6.81 -0.60
CA ILE A 119 3.20 -5.52 -0.83
C ILE A 119 3.71 -4.97 0.49
N ASP A 120 5.01 -4.74 0.55
CA ASP A 120 5.68 -4.27 1.77
C ASP A 120 5.68 -2.75 1.79
N ALA A 121 4.92 -2.17 2.70
CA ALA A 121 4.82 -0.73 2.92
C ALA A 121 5.10 -0.38 4.37
N LEU A 122 5.97 -1.15 5.02
CA LEU A 122 6.27 -0.94 6.43
C LEU A 122 7.10 0.30 6.68
N PHE A 123 8.16 0.49 5.89
CA PHE A 123 9.13 1.55 6.15
C PHE A 123 9.38 2.33 4.88
N GLY A 124 9.80 3.57 5.05
CA GLY A 124 10.19 4.39 3.93
C GLY A 124 11.58 4.03 3.42
N THR A 125 12.02 4.79 2.42
CA THR A 125 13.26 4.48 1.73
C THR A 125 14.46 4.45 2.66
N GLY A 126 14.43 5.22 3.74
CA GLY A 126 15.55 5.25 4.66
C GLY A 126 15.74 3.96 5.43
N MET A 127 14.76 3.12 5.45
CA MET A 127 14.81 1.93 6.30
C MET A 127 15.33 0.70 5.62
N LYS A 128 15.59 0.76 4.33
CA LYS A 128 16.05 -0.44 3.65
C LYS A 128 17.54 -0.62 3.73
N LYS A 129 18.23 0.29 4.35
CA LYS A 129 19.64 0.15 4.48
C LYS A 129 19.99 -0.97 5.36
N PRO A 130 20.88 -1.79 4.96
CA PRO A 130 21.34 -2.86 5.83
C PRO A 130 22.05 -2.31 7.04
#